data_b5171562772f9828515a899426a1d4a8
#
_entry.id   b5171562772f9828515a899426a1d4a8
#
_cell.length_a   1.000
_cell.length_b   1.000
_cell.length_c   1.000
_cell.angle_alpha   90.00
_cell.angle_beta   90.00
_cell.angle_gamma   90.00
#
_symmetry.space_group_name_H-M   'P 1'
#
loop_
_entity.id
_entity.type
_entity.pdbx_description
1 polymer ?
#
loop_
_entity_poly.entity_id
_entity_poly.type
_entity_poly.pdbx_seq_one_letter_code
_entity_poly.pdbx_strand_id
1 'polypeptide(L)'
;MYNWKKRRERAAFLALANGAVFRGWSFGAPVDTAGEAVFNTGMSGYQEILTDPSYAGQFVTLTAPEIGNYGCNPQDVESRGLFLNGLVIHELNEPSNCRSEESLSGYLKRNGKPGIAGIDTRSLTVMLRDEGSQKAYLHTADEPLSEAEAVDRARAWAGLDGQDYAAKVTAGKPYEWNREGDFHVAAFDFGIKYNILRGMAENGMRVTVLPAAATAADALALKPDGVFLSNGPA
;
A
#
# COMPACT_ATOMS: atom_id res chain seq x y z
N MET A 1 14.50 10.34 25.38
CA MET A 1 15.72 10.35 24.56
C MET A 1 15.52 9.36 23.42
N TYR A 2 15.60 9.83 22.19
CA TYR A 2 15.40 9.03 20.96
C TYR A 2 16.44 7.90 20.90
N ASN A 3 15.99 6.64 20.89
CA ASN A 3 16.91 5.51 20.85
C ASN A 3 16.98 4.90 19.45
N TRP A 4 17.69 5.58 18.56
CA TRP A 4 17.92 5.14 17.18
C TRP A 4 18.60 3.76 17.07
N LYS A 5 19.33 3.32 18.11
CA LYS A 5 19.98 1.99 18.15
C LYS A 5 18.94 0.86 18.15
N LYS A 6 17.85 0.99 18.91
CA LYS A 6 16.77 0.00 18.94
C LYS A 6 16.09 -0.22 17.58
N ARG A 7 16.18 0.75 16.67
CA ARG A 7 15.59 0.65 15.33
C ARG A 7 16.48 -0.04 14.32
N ARG A 8 17.74 -0.23 14.63
CA ARG A 8 18.75 -0.88 13.76
C ARG A 8 19.20 -2.22 14.31
N GLU A 9 18.37 -2.87 15.14
CA GLU A 9 18.70 -4.16 15.77
C GLU A 9 18.42 -5.34 14.84
N ARG A 10 17.47 -5.19 13.91
CA ARG A 10 17.07 -6.28 13.00
C ARG A 10 17.49 -5.95 11.57
N ALA A 11 18.54 -6.63 11.12
CA ALA A 11 18.97 -6.53 9.72
C ALA A 11 17.86 -7.06 8.79
N ALA A 12 17.71 -6.41 7.65
CA ALA A 12 16.78 -6.80 6.61
C ALA A 12 17.40 -6.49 5.25
N PHE A 13 16.87 -7.10 4.21
CA PHE A 13 17.27 -6.75 2.84
C PHE A 13 16.12 -6.94 1.84
N LEU A 14 16.16 -6.14 0.79
CA LEU A 14 15.31 -6.25 -0.37
C LEU A 14 16.16 -6.80 -1.53
N ALA A 15 15.82 -7.99 -2.02
CA ALA A 15 16.48 -8.62 -3.16
C ALA A 15 15.61 -8.48 -4.41
N LEU A 16 16.18 -8.03 -5.53
CA LEU A 16 15.50 -7.88 -6.80
C LEU A 16 15.82 -9.06 -7.74
N ALA A 17 14.91 -9.36 -8.65
CA ALA A 17 15.09 -10.46 -9.61
C ALA A 17 16.29 -10.26 -10.56
N ASN A 18 16.72 -9.01 -10.80
CA ASN A 18 17.93 -8.71 -11.56
C ASN A 18 19.24 -9.02 -10.81
N GLY A 19 19.15 -9.39 -9.51
CA GLY A 19 20.28 -9.74 -8.65
C GLY A 19 20.75 -8.60 -7.73
N ALA A 20 20.21 -7.41 -7.85
CA ALA A 20 20.54 -6.31 -6.94
C ALA A 20 19.96 -6.57 -5.54
N VAL A 21 20.74 -6.22 -4.50
CA VAL A 21 20.34 -6.38 -3.10
C VAL A 21 20.58 -5.08 -2.34
N PHE A 22 19.51 -4.60 -1.70
CA PHE A 22 19.54 -3.40 -0.86
C PHE A 22 19.40 -3.81 0.60
N ARG A 23 20.41 -3.50 1.41
CA ARG A 23 20.46 -3.86 2.83
C ARG A 23 20.00 -2.70 3.69
N GLY A 24 19.29 -3.02 4.78
CA GLY A 24 18.75 -2.04 5.71
C GLY A 24 18.31 -2.68 7.01
N TRP A 25 17.29 -2.11 7.63
CA TRP A 25 16.78 -2.49 8.95
C TRP A 25 15.28 -2.72 8.88
N SER A 26 14.84 -3.84 9.45
CA SER A 26 13.42 -4.20 9.53
C SER A 26 12.64 -3.28 10.47
N PHE A 27 11.43 -2.91 10.07
CA PHE A 27 10.39 -2.35 10.94
C PHE A 27 9.02 -2.91 10.53
N GLY A 28 7.98 -2.64 11.33
CA GLY A 28 6.68 -3.26 11.11
C GLY A 28 6.64 -4.74 11.49
N ALA A 29 5.93 -5.56 10.73
CA ALA A 29 5.81 -6.98 10.99
C ALA A 29 7.06 -7.74 10.52
N PRO A 30 7.56 -8.72 11.33
CA PRO A 30 8.72 -9.53 10.95
C PRO A 30 8.30 -10.70 10.05
N VAL A 31 7.94 -10.40 8.83
CA VAL A 31 7.46 -11.39 7.85
C VAL A 31 8.14 -11.18 6.51
N ASP A 32 8.47 -12.28 5.85
CA ASP A 32 8.99 -12.27 4.50
C ASP A 32 7.86 -12.19 3.49
N THR A 33 8.09 -11.51 2.38
CA THR A 33 7.09 -11.40 1.33
C THR A 33 7.74 -11.16 -0.04
N ALA A 34 7.08 -11.63 -1.09
CA ALA A 34 7.42 -11.31 -2.47
C ALA A 34 6.44 -10.28 -3.04
N GLY A 35 6.88 -9.48 -4.00
CA GLY A 35 6.05 -8.46 -4.63
C GLY A 35 6.80 -7.75 -5.74
N GLU A 36 6.15 -6.78 -6.35
CA GLU A 36 6.75 -5.91 -7.35
C GLU A 36 7.28 -4.63 -6.70
N ALA A 37 8.55 -4.31 -6.90
CA ALA A 37 9.15 -3.07 -6.42
C ALA A 37 8.76 -1.91 -7.34
N VAL A 38 8.12 -0.89 -6.75
CA VAL A 38 7.73 0.37 -7.40
C VAL A 38 8.15 1.55 -6.53
N PHE A 39 8.04 2.77 -7.03
CA PHE A 39 8.34 3.96 -6.25
C PHE A 39 7.25 5.03 -6.34
N ASN A 40 7.19 5.88 -5.32
CA ASN A 40 6.32 7.04 -5.27
C ASN A 40 7.16 8.26 -4.83
N THR A 41 7.01 9.37 -5.56
CA THR A 41 7.77 10.62 -5.35
C THR A 41 7.02 11.66 -4.52
N GLY A 42 5.88 11.31 -3.96
CA GLY A 42 5.11 12.19 -3.09
C GLY A 42 5.93 12.62 -1.86
N MET A 43 5.92 13.92 -1.56
CA MET A 43 6.64 14.47 -0.39
C MET A 43 5.90 14.26 0.93
N SER A 44 4.60 13.94 0.86
CA SER A 44 3.69 13.71 1.99
C SER A 44 2.60 12.71 1.60
N GLY A 45 1.74 12.33 2.54
CA GLY A 45 0.63 11.41 2.24
C GLY A 45 1.04 9.95 2.25
N TYR A 46 2.04 9.57 3.06
CA TYR A 46 2.48 8.18 3.09
C TYR A 46 1.40 7.23 3.62
N GLN A 47 0.51 7.68 4.53
CA GLN A 47 -0.57 6.83 5.03
C GLN A 47 -1.63 6.58 3.95
N GLU A 48 -1.97 7.60 3.17
CA GLU A 48 -2.84 7.49 2.01
C GLU A 48 -2.25 6.54 0.97
N ILE A 49 -0.94 6.61 0.70
CA ILE A 49 -0.25 5.67 -0.19
C ILE A 49 -0.30 4.23 0.35
N LEU A 50 -0.05 4.04 1.65
CA LEU A 50 -0.07 2.72 2.29
C LEU A 50 -1.45 2.06 2.23
N THR A 51 -2.50 2.84 2.32
CA THR A 51 -3.89 2.39 2.34
C THR A 51 -4.57 2.44 0.97
N ASP A 52 -3.86 2.87 -0.07
CA ASP A 52 -4.34 2.84 -1.46
C ASP A 52 -4.34 1.40 -2.00
N PRO A 53 -5.50 0.83 -2.34
CA PRO A 53 -5.58 -0.52 -2.87
C PRO A 53 -4.84 -0.73 -4.19
N SER A 54 -4.53 0.34 -4.92
CA SER A 54 -3.78 0.30 -6.19
C SER A 54 -2.38 -0.31 -6.03
N TYR A 55 -1.82 -0.28 -4.81
CA TYR A 55 -0.52 -0.90 -4.51
C TYR A 55 -0.60 -2.37 -4.08
N ALA A 56 -1.73 -3.05 -4.32
CA ALA A 56 -1.85 -4.46 -3.98
C ALA A 56 -0.81 -5.31 -4.72
N GLY A 57 -0.07 -6.12 -3.96
CA GLY A 57 1.02 -6.94 -4.51
C GLY A 57 2.37 -6.23 -4.66
N GLN A 58 2.48 -4.95 -4.32
CA GLN A 58 3.67 -4.15 -4.55
C GLN A 58 4.43 -3.78 -3.27
N PHE A 59 5.75 -3.59 -3.40
CA PHE A 59 6.60 -2.87 -2.45
C PHE A 59 6.69 -1.43 -2.89
N VAL A 60 6.23 -0.51 -2.04
CA VAL A 60 6.28 0.92 -2.37
C VAL A 60 7.54 1.54 -1.78
N THR A 61 8.41 2.03 -2.65
CA THR A 61 9.58 2.82 -2.25
C THR A 61 9.19 4.29 -2.20
N LEU A 62 9.26 4.92 -1.02
CA LEU A 62 9.04 6.35 -0.86
C LEU A 62 10.36 7.10 -1.02
N THR A 63 10.39 8.08 -1.93
CA THR A 63 11.60 8.85 -2.22
C THR A 63 11.83 10.00 -1.24
N ALA A 64 10.79 10.42 -0.49
CA ALA A 64 10.94 11.38 0.60
C ALA A 64 11.90 10.82 1.66
N PRO A 65 12.90 11.61 2.13
CA PRO A 65 13.98 11.08 2.97
C PRO A 65 13.52 10.68 4.36
N GLU A 66 12.50 11.33 4.90
CA GLU A 66 12.02 11.13 6.27
C GLU A 66 10.55 10.74 6.29
N ILE A 67 10.27 9.52 6.73
CA ILE A 67 8.93 8.93 6.74
C ILE A 67 8.55 8.52 8.17
N GLY A 68 7.27 8.65 8.53
CA GLY A 68 6.74 8.33 9.87
C GLY A 68 6.59 9.55 10.78
N ASN A 69 7.12 10.70 10.39
CA ASN A 69 7.22 11.93 11.18
C ASN A 69 5.87 12.51 11.65
N TYR A 70 4.76 12.26 10.96
CA TYR A 70 3.42 12.69 11.39
C TYR A 70 2.52 11.54 11.86
N GLY A 71 3.05 10.31 11.96
CA GLY A 71 2.33 9.14 12.47
C GLY A 71 1.23 8.65 11.56
N CYS A 72 0.31 7.89 12.13
CA CYS A 72 -0.88 7.39 11.46
C CYS A 72 -2.13 7.73 12.28
N ASN A 73 -3.27 7.90 11.62
CA ASN A 73 -4.56 8.21 12.24
C ASN A 73 -5.72 7.61 11.40
N PRO A 74 -6.95 7.47 11.95
CA PRO A 74 -8.08 6.89 11.25
C PRO A 74 -8.63 7.74 10.10
N GLN A 75 -8.37 9.05 10.06
CA GLN A 75 -8.95 9.97 9.07
C GLN A 75 -8.24 9.90 7.73
N ASP A 76 -6.92 9.63 7.74
CA ASP A 76 -6.07 9.67 6.55
C ASP A 76 -5.99 8.30 5.83
N VAL A 77 -6.94 7.40 6.11
CA VAL A 77 -7.03 6.11 5.41
C VAL A 77 -7.80 6.24 4.10
N GLU A 78 -7.33 5.54 3.07
CA GLU A 78 -7.94 5.51 1.74
C GLU A 78 -8.69 4.21 1.43
N SER A 79 -8.65 3.23 2.34
CA SER A 79 -9.42 1.99 2.21
C SER A 79 -9.54 1.24 3.54
N ARG A 80 -10.19 0.07 3.50
CA ARG A 80 -10.43 -0.80 4.67
C ARG A 80 -9.17 -1.48 5.25
N GLY A 81 -8.01 -1.34 4.61
CA GLY A 81 -6.78 -2.01 5.07
C GLY A 81 -5.56 -1.68 4.23
N LEU A 82 -4.46 -2.38 4.49
CA LEU A 82 -3.20 -2.27 3.76
C LEU A 82 -3.08 -3.42 2.76
N PHE A 83 -3.05 -3.09 1.49
CA PHE A 83 -2.96 -4.10 0.41
C PHE A 83 -1.55 -4.24 -0.17
N LEU A 84 -0.66 -3.25 0.03
CA LEU A 84 0.73 -3.37 -0.37
C LEU A 84 1.42 -4.56 0.31
N ASN A 85 2.51 -5.05 -0.27
CA ASN A 85 3.28 -6.17 0.28
C ASN A 85 4.38 -5.70 1.24
N GLY A 86 4.78 -4.45 1.20
CA GLY A 86 5.72 -3.87 2.16
C GLY A 86 6.14 -2.45 1.79
N LEU A 87 6.80 -1.79 2.72
CA LEU A 87 7.25 -0.41 2.60
C LEU A 87 8.77 -0.31 2.60
N VAL A 88 9.32 0.44 1.65
CA VAL A 88 10.76 0.69 1.51
C VAL A 88 11.03 2.19 1.68
N ILE A 89 11.87 2.56 2.64
CA ILE A 89 12.16 3.96 2.99
C ILE A 89 13.63 4.19 3.29
N HIS A 90 14.04 5.45 3.22
CA HIS A 90 15.37 5.87 3.63
C HIS A 90 15.49 5.94 5.15
N GLU A 91 14.70 6.77 5.84
CA GLU A 91 14.74 6.92 7.30
C GLU A 91 13.34 6.82 7.90
N LEU A 92 13.23 6.07 9.00
CA LEU A 92 12.01 5.94 9.79
C LEU A 92 12.06 6.89 10.98
N ASN A 93 11.06 7.76 11.10
CA ASN A 93 10.96 8.73 12.18
C ASN A 93 9.90 8.37 13.23
N GLU A 94 10.10 8.88 14.46
CA GLU A 94 9.04 8.90 15.46
C GLU A 94 8.04 10.01 15.13
N PRO A 95 6.76 9.78 15.37
CA PRO A 95 5.76 10.80 15.16
C PRO A 95 5.92 11.97 16.13
N SER A 96 5.84 13.18 15.60
CA SER A 96 5.88 14.45 16.35
C SER A 96 4.68 15.36 16.04
N ASN A 97 3.62 14.81 15.45
CA ASN A 97 2.44 15.54 15.04
C ASN A 97 1.28 15.29 16.02
N CYS A 98 0.48 16.34 16.30
CA CYS A 98 -0.66 16.25 17.21
C CYS A 98 -1.82 15.36 16.69
N ARG A 99 -1.88 15.07 15.39
CA ARG A 99 -2.86 14.16 14.79
C ARG A 99 -2.42 12.69 14.86
N SER A 100 -1.21 12.41 15.33
CA SER A 100 -0.70 11.04 15.41
C SER A 100 -1.38 10.27 16.52
N GLU A 101 -2.00 9.15 16.21
CA GLU A 101 -2.54 8.20 17.17
C GLU A 101 -1.64 6.96 17.30
N GLU A 102 -0.87 6.65 16.27
CA GLU A 102 0.00 5.48 16.21
C GLU A 102 1.27 5.78 15.40
N SER A 103 2.39 5.13 15.75
CA SER A 103 3.61 5.20 14.92
C SER A 103 3.44 4.38 13.64
N LEU A 104 4.11 4.78 12.56
CA LEU A 104 4.11 4.06 11.29
C LEU A 104 4.54 2.58 11.47
N SER A 105 5.56 2.32 12.30
CA SER A 105 6.01 0.95 12.57
C SER A 105 4.94 0.13 13.29
N GLY A 106 4.23 0.73 14.26
CA GLY A 106 3.10 0.11 14.96
C GLY A 106 1.96 -0.21 13.99
N TYR A 107 1.61 0.75 13.16
CA TYR A 107 0.55 0.62 12.15
C TYR A 107 0.81 -0.54 11.17
N LEU A 108 2.03 -0.61 10.60
CA LEU A 108 2.42 -1.74 9.73
C LEU A 108 2.40 -3.07 10.49
N LYS A 109 2.96 -3.11 11.71
CA LYS A 109 3.02 -4.33 12.52
C LYS A 109 1.63 -4.88 12.82
N ARG A 110 0.71 -4.03 13.24
CA ARG A 110 -0.68 -4.39 13.54
C ARG A 110 -1.42 -4.95 12.31
N ASN A 111 -1.05 -4.47 11.12
CA ASN A 111 -1.62 -4.92 9.85
C ASN A 111 -0.82 -6.08 9.20
N GLY A 112 0.18 -6.65 9.88
CA GLY A 112 0.96 -7.77 9.38
C GLY A 112 1.84 -7.42 8.18
N LYS A 113 2.22 -6.13 8.00
CA LYS A 113 3.00 -5.67 6.86
C LYS A 113 4.45 -5.36 7.26
N PRO A 114 5.44 -5.86 6.49
CA PRO A 114 6.84 -5.56 6.72
C PRO A 114 7.23 -4.20 6.17
N GLY A 115 8.30 -3.66 6.72
CA GLY A 115 8.98 -2.49 6.17
C GLY A 115 10.48 -2.60 6.31
N ILE A 116 11.21 -1.90 5.46
CA ILE A 116 12.67 -1.79 5.50
C ILE A 116 13.08 -0.33 5.41
N ALA A 117 13.97 0.08 6.32
CA ALA A 117 14.56 1.41 6.39
C ALA A 117 16.09 1.35 6.25
N GLY A 118 16.73 2.47 5.96
CA GLY A 118 18.19 2.54 5.72
C GLY A 118 18.58 2.20 4.29
N ILE A 119 17.62 2.11 3.39
CA ILE A 119 17.85 1.83 1.96
C ILE A 119 18.34 3.09 1.25
N ASP A 120 19.25 2.92 0.29
CA ASP A 120 19.51 3.93 -0.73
C ASP A 120 18.33 3.99 -1.71
N THR A 121 17.27 4.69 -1.29
CA THR A 121 16.04 4.83 -2.07
C THR A 121 16.27 5.58 -3.38
N ARG A 122 17.31 6.44 -3.45
CA ARG A 122 17.67 7.13 -4.69
C ARG A 122 18.22 6.16 -5.73
N SER A 123 19.18 5.31 -5.37
CA SER A 123 19.72 4.29 -6.28
C SER A 123 18.64 3.33 -6.73
N LEU A 124 17.79 2.86 -5.81
CA LEU A 124 16.67 1.97 -6.14
C LEU A 124 15.69 2.65 -7.11
N THR A 125 15.31 3.90 -6.84
CA THR A 125 14.38 4.65 -7.70
C THR A 125 14.94 4.87 -9.11
N VAL A 126 16.23 5.21 -9.22
CA VAL A 126 16.89 5.38 -10.52
C VAL A 126 16.87 4.06 -11.30
N MET A 127 17.20 2.94 -10.66
CA MET A 127 17.15 1.62 -11.27
C MET A 127 15.73 1.27 -11.75
N LEU A 128 14.72 1.45 -10.90
CA LEU A 128 13.32 1.18 -11.28
C LEU A 128 12.81 2.10 -12.40
N ARG A 129 13.28 3.35 -12.46
CA ARG A 129 12.95 4.26 -13.56
C ARG A 129 13.57 3.83 -14.88
N ASP A 130 14.81 3.38 -14.85
CA ASP A 130 15.59 3.10 -16.06
C ASP A 130 15.32 1.67 -16.59
N GLU A 131 15.04 0.70 -15.70
CA GLU A 131 14.87 -0.72 -16.03
C GLU A 131 13.39 -1.18 -15.94
N GLY A 132 12.49 -0.33 -15.44
CA GLY A 132 11.11 -0.69 -15.12
C GLY A 132 10.94 -1.28 -13.71
N SER A 133 9.69 -1.56 -13.34
CA SER A 133 9.38 -2.26 -12.08
C SER A 133 10.05 -3.63 -12.04
N GLN A 134 10.42 -4.07 -10.83
CA GLN A 134 11.19 -5.30 -10.64
C GLN A 134 10.47 -6.25 -9.67
N LYS A 135 10.44 -7.54 -9.99
CA LYS A 135 10.08 -8.57 -9.01
C LYS A 135 11.09 -8.52 -7.86
N ALA A 136 10.59 -8.58 -6.64
CA ALA A 136 11.40 -8.44 -5.45
C ALA A 136 10.97 -9.39 -4.34
N TYR A 137 11.89 -9.65 -3.41
CA TYR A 137 11.66 -10.38 -2.18
C TYR A 137 12.22 -9.58 -1.02
N LEU A 138 11.37 -9.28 -0.04
CA LEU A 138 11.75 -8.58 1.19
C LEU A 138 11.91 -9.60 2.32
N HIS A 139 13.11 -9.68 2.86
CA HIS A 139 13.44 -10.51 4.01
C HIS A 139 13.51 -9.66 5.28
N THR A 140 12.60 -9.92 6.21
CA THR A 140 12.51 -9.27 7.52
C THR A 140 12.24 -10.24 8.67
N ALA A 141 12.02 -11.53 8.37
CA ALA A 141 11.80 -12.57 9.36
C ALA A 141 13.09 -12.86 10.17
N ASP A 142 12.93 -13.53 11.30
CA ASP A 142 14.07 -13.92 12.14
C ASP A 142 14.78 -15.17 11.60
N GLU A 143 14.12 -15.94 10.74
CA GLU A 143 14.68 -17.13 10.11
C GLU A 143 15.79 -16.74 9.12
N PRO A 144 16.99 -17.34 9.20
CA PRO A 144 18.09 -17.01 8.29
C PRO A 144 17.73 -17.31 6.82
N LEU A 145 18.00 -16.35 5.96
CA LEU A 145 17.87 -16.49 4.51
C LEU A 145 19.08 -15.86 3.82
N SER A 146 19.68 -16.57 2.87
CA SER A 146 20.76 -15.99 2.06
C SER A 146 20.20 -15.03 1.00
N GLU A 147 21.00 -14.03 0.65
CA GLU A 147 20.64 -13.05 -0.40
C GLU A 147 20.43 -13.76 -1.76
N ALA A 148 21.23 -14.78 -2.07
CA ALA A 148 21.08 -15.56 -3.29
C ALA A 148 19.72 -16.28 -3.35
N GLU A 149 19.32 -16.94 -2.26
CA GLU A 149 17.99 -17.57 -2.17
C GLU A 149 16.85 -16.54 -2.27
N ALA A 150 17.02 -15.36 -1.70
CA ALA A 150 16.02 -14.31 -1.81
C ALA A 150 15.88 -13.79 -3.26
N VAL A 151 16.98 -13.64 -3.99
CA VAL A 151 16.97 -13.33 -5.43
C VAL A 151 16.23 -14.42 -6.22
N ASP A 152 16.48 -15.69 -5.90
CA ASP A 152 15.78 -16.80 -6.57
C ASP A 152 14.28 -16.81 -6.24
N ARG A 153 13.90 -16.49 -4.99
CA ARG A 153 12.49 -16.33 -4.60
C ARG A 153 11.84 -15.13 -5.32
N ALA A 154 12.57 -14.02 -5.50
CA ALA A 154 12.09 -12.89 -6.29
C ALA A 154 11.83 -13.29 -7.74
N ARG A 155 12.74 -14.02 -8.37
CA ARG A 155 12.59 -14.56 -9.74
C ARG A 155 11.42 -15.53 -9.87
N ALA A 156 11.24 -16.40 -8.89
CA ALA A 156 10.19 -17.41 -8.86
C ALA A 156 8.79 -16.84 -8.60
N TRP A 157 8.70 -15.62 -8.08
CA TRP A 157 7.39 -14.99 -7.85
C TRP A 157 6.66 -14.78 -9.17
N ALA A 158 5.37 -15.17 -9.23
CA ALA A 158 4.58 -15.14 -10.47
C ALA A 158 4.46 -13.75 -11.11
N GLY A 159 4.55 -12.67 -10.30
CA GLY A 159 4.33 -11.31 -10.76
C GLY A 159 2.87 -10.88 -10.60
N LEU A 160 2.54 -9.70 -11.10
CA LEU A 160 1.17 -9.17 -11.09
C LEU A 160 0.39 -9.63 -12.32
N ASP A 161 1.06 -9.84 -13.45
CA ASP A 161 0.44 -10.19 -14.72
C ASP A 161 -0.43 -11.43 -14.62
N GLY A 162 -1.66 -11.34 -15.13
CA GLY A 162 -2.62 -12.43 -15.15
C GLY A 162 -3.26 -12.74 -13.79
N GLN A 163 -2.99 -11.94 -12.75
CA GLN A 163 -3.65 -12.07 -11.45
C GLN A 163 -4.79 -11.05 -11.32
N ASP A 164 -5.93 -11.49 -10.79
CA ASP A 164 -7.05 -10.59 -10.48
C ASP A 164 -6.86 -9.94 -9.11
N TYR A 165 -6.12 -8.83 -9.08
CA TYR A 165 -5.96 -8.05 -7.85
C TYR A 165 -7.19 -7.21 -7.52
N ALA A 166 -8.01 -6.83 -8.51
CA ALA A 166 -9.26 -6.14 -8.25
C ALA A 166 -10.20 -7.00 -7.38
N ALA A 167 -10.29 -8.30 -7.66
CA ALA A 167 -11.05 -9.24 -6.82
C ALA A 167 -10.50 -9.37 -5.39
N LYS A 168 -9.19 -9.15 -5.17
CA LYS A 168 -8.56 -9.22 -3.84
C LYS A 168 -8.83 -7.97 -2.99
N VAL A 169 -9.01 -6.80 -3.62
CA VAL A 169 -9.16 -5.52 -2.92
C VAL A 169 -10.61 -5.05 -2.81
N THR A 170 -11.51 -5.52 -3.67
CA THR A 170 -12.92 -5.13 -3.71
C THR A 170 -13.66 -5.39 -2.40
N ALA A 171 -14.76 -4.68 -2.17
CA ALA A 171 -15.67 -4.93 -1.06
C ALA A 171 -16.30 -6.33 -1.16
N GLY A 172 -16.45 -7.02 -0.03
CA GLY A 172 -17.06 -8.36 0.00
C GLY A 172 -18.58 -8.39 -0.24
N LYS A 173 -19.23 -7.23 -0.10
CA LYS A 173 -20.70 -7.05 -0.31
C LYS A 173 -20.99 -5.58 -0.60
N PRO A 174 -22.16 -5.29 -1.25
CA PRO A 174 -22.62 -3.91 -1.41
C PRO A 174 -22.79 -3.18 -0.08
N TYR A 175 -22.50 -1.87 -0.06
CA TYR A 175 -22.73 -1.02 1.10
C TYR A 175 -23.06 0.42 0.68
N GLU A 176 -23.81 1.13 1.54
CA GLU A 176 -24.05 2.56 1.39
C GLU A 176 -22.89 3.33 2.03
N TRP A 177 -22.21 4.19 1.26
CA TRP A 177 -21.19 5.09 1.80
C TRP A 177 -21.83 6.21 2.61
N ASN A 178 -22.85 6.85 2.00
CA ASN A 178 -23.69 7.87 2.62
C ASN A 178 -25.11 7.77 2.09
N ARG A 179 -26.08 8.38 2.83
CA ARG A 179 -27.51 8.30 2.52
C ARG A 179 -28.10 9.60 2.01
N GLU A 180 -27.36 10.70 2.11
CA GLU A 180 -27.79 12.03 1.75
C GLU A 180 -27.18 12.45 0.43
N GLY A 181 -27.94 13.17 -0.40
CA GLY A 181 -27.51 13.71 -1.68
C GLY A 181 -28.66 13.72 -2.70
N ASP A 182 -28.58 14.68 -3.62
CA ASP A 182 -29.59 14.89 -4.66
C ASP A 182 -29.47 13.86 -5.80
N PHE A 183 -28.27 13.35 -6.03
CA PHE A 183 -27.97 12.36 -7.07
C PHE A 183 -27.52 11.04 -6.46
N HIS A 184 -28.01 9.93 -6.99
CA HIS A 184 -27.60 8.59 -6.58
C HIS A 184 -26.54 8.01 -7.53
N VAL A 185 -25.37 7.67 -7.02
CA VAL A 185 -24.28 7.04 -7.78
C VAL A 185 -24.11 5.59 -7.34
N ALA A 186 -24.14 4.66 -8.28
CA ALA A 186 -23.69 3.28 -8.10
C ALA A 186 -22.19 3.19 -8.46
N ALA A 187 -21.33 2.99 -7.46
CA ALA A 187 -19.88 2.97 -7.63
C ALA A 187 -19.34 1.53 -7.56
N PHE A 188 -18.77 1.02 -8.64
CA PHE A 188 -18.08 -0.28 -8.65
C PHE A 188 -16.71 -0.15 -8.00
N ASP A 189 -16.46 -0.98 -7.00
CA ASP A 189 -15.22 -1.03 -6.24
C ASP A 189 -14.23 -2.01 -6.86
N PHE A 190 -13.31 -1.51 -7.68
CA PHE A 190 -12.14 -2.24 -8.16
C PHE A 190 -10.88 -1.94 -7.32
N GLY A 191 -11.03 -1.31 -6.17
CA GLY A 191 -9.99 -0.77 -5.31
C GLY A 191 -10.18 0.74 -5.11
N ILE A 192 -11.41 1.16 -4.81
CA ILE A 192 -11.79 2.57 -4.70
C ILE A 192 -11.11 3.23 -3.49
N LYS A 193 -10.58 4.41 -3.71
CA LYS A 193 -10.08 5.26 -2.62
C LYS A 193 -11.22 5.98 -1.91
N TYR A 194 -11.18 6.00 -0.58
CA TYR A 194 -12.20 6.66 0.23
C TYR A 194 -12.32 8.15 -0.05
N ASN A 195 -11.23 8.80 -0.45
CA ASN A 195 -11.28 10.23 -0.80
C ASN A 195 -12.14 10.51 -2.04
N ILE A 196 -12.25 9.56 -2.96
CA ILE A 196 -13.18 9.67 -4.09
C ILE A 196 -14.62 9.65 -3.59
N LEU A 197 -14.94 8.73 -2.66
CA LEU A 197 -16.28 8.63 -2.06
C LEU A 197 -16.62 9.87 -1.21
N ARG A 198 -15.62 10.38 -0.44
CA ARG A 198 -15.76 11.63 0.31
C ARG A 198 -16.08 12.81 -0.63
N GLY A 199 -15.28 12.95 -1.71
CA GLY A 199 -15.49 14.00 -2.69
C GLY A 199 -16.86 13.92 -3.38
N MET A 200 -17.37 12.72 -3.69
CA MET A 200 -18.73 12.54 -4.21
C MET A 200 -19.77 13.02 -3.20
N ALA A 201 -19.66 12.62 -1.92
CA ALA A 201 -20.59 13.00 -0.88
C ALA A 201 -20.58 14.52 -0.64
N GLU A 202 -19.41 15.14 -0.61
CA GLU A 202 -19.24 16.61 -0.48
C GLU A 202 -19.87 17.39 -1.66
N ASN A 203 -19.96 16.75 -2.83
CA ASN A 203 -20.62 17.31 -4.01
C ASN A 203 -22.12 16.91 -4.14
N GLY A 204 -22.75 16.52 -3.04
CA GLY A 204 -24.20 16.26 -2.99
C GLY A 204 -24.61 14.92 -3.62
N MET A 205 -23.71 13.95 -3.70
CA MET A 205 -24.03 12.63 -4.22
C MET A 205 -24.21 11.61 -3.08
N ARG A 206 -25.30 10.86 -3.14
CA ARG A 206 -25.49 9.64 -2.36
C ARG A 206 -24.82 8.48 -3.10
N VAL A 207 -23.98 7.73 -2.42
CA VAL A 207 -23.16 6.68 -3.06
C VAL A 207 -23.47 5.30 -2.49
N THR A 208 -23.82 4.36 -3.37
CA THR A 208 -23.84 2.93 -3.06
C THR A 208 -22.67 2.26 -3.74
N VAL A 209 -21.82 1.63 -2.94
CA VAL A 209 -20.62 0.92 -3.42
C VAL A 209 -20.98 -0.53 -3.70
N LEU A 210 -20.63 -1.00 -4.90
CA LEU A 210 -20.85 -2.36 -5.37
C LEU A 210 -19.51 -3.10 -5.51
N PRO A 211 -19.43 -4.39 -5.16
CA PRO A 211 -18.25 -5.20 -5.42
C PRO A 211 -17.91 -5.28 -6.91
N ALA A 212 -16.65 -5.58 -7.23
CA ALA A 212 -16.19 -5.77 -8.61
C ALA A 212 -16.98 -6.84 -9.38
N ALA A 213 -17.48 -7.87 -8.67
CA ALA A 213 -18.27 -8.95 -9.27
C ALA A 213 -19.77 -8.62 -9.47
N ALA A 214 -20.23 -7.42 -9.04
CA ALA A 214 -21.61 -7.00 -9.26
C ALA A 214 -21.91 -6.85 -10.75
N THR A 215 -23.14 -7.19 -11.14
CA THR A 215 -23.57 -7.10 -12.53
C THR A 215 -24.14 -5.72 -12.86
N ALA A 216 -24.26 -5.41 -14.16
CA ALA A 216 -24.98 -4.21 -14.59
C ALA A 216 -26.45 -4.22 -14.11
N ALA A 217 -27.08 -5.40 -14.01
CA ALA A 217 -28.45 -5.52 -13.50
C ALA A 217 -28.53 -5.14 -12.02
N ASP A 218 -27.54 -5.50 -11.19
CA ASP A 218 -27.46 -5.11 -9.78
C ASP A 218 -27.35 -3.58 -9.64
N ALA A 219 -26.52 -2.95 -10.46
CA ALA A 219 -26.38 -1.50 -10.46
C ALA A 219 -27.67 -0.80 -10.90
N LEU A 220 -28.32 -1.26 -11.98
CA LEU A 220 -29.56 -0.69 -12.51
C LEU A 220 -30.76 -0.89 -11.56
N ALA A 221 -30.76 -1.97 -10.77
CA ALA A 221 -31.79 -2.23 -9.76
C ALA A 221 -31.83 -1.15 -8.67
N LEU A 222 -30.70 -0.48 -8.42
CA LEU A 222 -30.59 0.67 -7.50
C LEU A 222 -31.21 1.96 -8.07
N LYS A 223 -31.57 1.98 -9.37
CA LYS A 223 -32.05 3.16 -10.10
C LYS A 223 -31.15 4.38 -9.89
N PRO A 224 -29.84 4.27 -10.16
CA PRO A 224 -28.92 5.39 -9.96
C PRO A 224 -29.06 6.43 -11.05
N ASP A 225 -28.72 7.67 -10.72
CA ASP A 225 -28.57 8.78 -11.69
C ASP A 225 -27.25 8.66 -12.48
N GLY A 226 -26.25 7.99 -11.91
CA GLY A 226 -24.96 7.74 -12.53
C GLY A 226 -24.27 6.48 -12.06
N VAL A 227 -23.35 5.98 -12.88
CA VAL A 227 -22.48 4.83 -12.56
C VAL A 227 -21.04 5.29 -12.56
N PHE A 228 -20.30 4.91 -11.54
CA PHE A 228 -18.86 5.17 -11.41
C PHE A 228 -18.07 3.87 -11.40
N LEU A 229 -17.06 3.77 -12.25
CA LEU A 229 -16.09 2.69 -12.26
C LEU A 229 -14.80 3.20 -11.60
N SER A 230 -14.42 2.61 -10.48
CA SER A 230 -13.30 3.11 -9.70
C SER A 230 -11.94 2.79 -10.33
N ASN A 231 -10.89 3.45 -9.82
CA ASN A 231 -9.51 2.97 -9.95
C ASN A 231 -9.34 1.63 -9.25
N GLY A 232 -8.19 1.00 -9.46
CA GLY A 232 -7.80 -0.23 -8.79
C GLY A 232 -6.37 -0.62 -9.12
N PRO A 233 -5.88 -1.74 -8.59
CA PRO A 233 -4.59 -2.29 -8.98
C PRO A 233 -4.59 -2.71 -10.45
N ALA A 234 -3.47 -2.45 -11.12
CA ALA A 234 -3.24 -2.79 -12.53
C ALA A 234 -2.75 -4.22 -12.67
#